data_702b55964fae058ef26fdcbecb7c6cfd
#
_entry.id   702b55964fae058ef26fdcbecb7c6cfd
#
_cell.length_a   1.000
_cell.length_b   1.000
_cell.length_c   1.000
_cell.angle_alpha   90.00
_cell.angle_beta   90.00
_cell.angle_gamma   90.00
#
_symmetry.space_group_name_H-M   'P 1'
#
loop_
_entity.id
_entity.type
_entity.pdbx_description
1 polymer ?
#
loop_
_entity_poly.entity_id
_entity_poly.type
_entity_poly.pdbx_seq_one_letter_code
_entity_poly.pdbx_strand_id
1 'polypeptide(L)'
;MIDLSNIKIVLLETTHPGNIGSVARAMKTMNFSNLYLVNPLCQINEISFAMASNARDVLDNAKIYDNLEEVTDDCDFIIGTTARQRDIPIEIVNPRELSKNIKTSQYEKIAILLGNESRGLTNQQLSKCRIGCHIPANKSYTSLNIAASLQIILYEILMESQYSVSNINKIDKKNRAKNDQFSSFLEHMDKVLKDINFVKDDRPTISRKIQHIFKKADLTEEEINILRGILSAIENHSQ
;
A
#
# COMPACT_ATOMS: atom_id res chain seq x y z
N MET A 1 -1.51 19.60 -3.69
CA MET A 1 -2.58 19.29 -2.71
C MET A 1 -2.83 17.78 -2.83
N ILE A 2 -2.98 17.04 -1.72
CA ILE A 2 -3.30 15.63 -1.77
C ILE A 2 -4.74 15.49 -2.28
N ASP A 3 -4.95 14.73 -3.35
CA ASP A 3 -6.29 14.40 -3.83
C ASP A 3 -6.79 13.16 -3.11
N LEU A 4 -7.70 13.35 -2.16
CA LEU A 4 -8.25 12.26 -1.34
C LEU A 4 -9.10 11.28 -2.17
N SER A 5 -9.63 11.70 -3.33
CA SER A 5 -10.42 10.86 -4.22
C SER A 5 -9.58 9.80 -4.94
N ASN A 6 -8.25 9.93 -4.93
CA ASN A 6 -7.32 8.99 -5.55
C ASN A 6 -6.73 7.99 -4.55
N ILE A 7 -7.19 8.02 -3.29
CA ILE A 7 -6.74 7.10 -2.26
C ILE A 7 -7.74 5.95 -2.10
N LYS A 8 -7.28 4.73 -2.35
CA LYS A 8 -8.01 3.49 -2.16
C LYS A 8 -7.78 2.96 -0.75
N ILE A 9 -8.86 2.66 -0.03
CA ILE A 9 -8.81 1.95 1.25
C ILE A 9 -9.16 0.50 0.99
N VAL A 10 -8.22 -0.39 1.29
CA VAL A 10 -8.31 -1.81 0.92
C VAL A 10 -8.32 -2.67 2.18
N LEU A 11 -9.42 -3.37 2.42
CA LEU A 11 -9.55 -4.37 3.49
C LEU A 11 -9.28 -5.76 2.93
N LEU A 12 -8.30 -6.46 3.48
CA LEU A 12 -7.94 -7.82 3.06
C LEU A 12 -8.47 -8.83 4.05
N GLU A 13 -9.23 -9.81 3.53
CA GLU A 13 -9.71 -10.99 4.27
C GLU A 13 -10.42 -10.62 5.58
N THR A 14 -11.19 -9.54 5.55
CA THR A 14 -11.95 -9.10 6.73
C THR A 14 -12.99 -10.13 7.13
N THR A 15 -13.10 -10.39 8.43
CA THR A 15 -13.93 -11.47 8.98
C THR A 15 -15.22 -10.98 9.62
N HIS A 16 -15.31 -9.69 9.96
CA HIS A 16 -16.45 -9.19 10.72
C HIS A 16 -17.16 -8.05 9.99
N PRO A 17 -18.46 -8.19 9.65
CA PRO A 17 -19.22 -7.17 8.93
C PRO A 17 -19.24 -5.80 9.61
N GLY A 18 -19.25 -5.78 10.94
CA GLY A 18 -19.22 -4.54 11.73
C GLY A 18 -17.93 -3.74 11.54
N ASN A 19 -16.80 -4.39 11.25
CA ASN A 19 -15.54 -3.69 10.93
C ASN A 19 -15.63 -2.99 9.58
N ILE A 20 -16.26 -3.62 8.57
CA ILE A 20 -16.51 -2.97 7.28
C ILE A 20 -17.32 -1.69 7.46
N GLY A 21 -18.42 -1.76 8.25
CA GLY A 21 -19.24 -0.60 8.54
C GLY A 21 -18.50 0.49 9.32
N SER A 22 -17.74 0.11 10.33
CA SER A 22 -16.94 1.05 11.13
C SER A 22 -15.85 1.73 10.31
N VAL A 23 -15.22 1.00 9.37
CA VAL A 23 -14.26 1.53 8.40
C VAL A 23 -14.94 2.52 7.46
N ALA A 24 -16.12 2.18 6.90
CA ALA A 24 -16.87 3.11 6.05
C ALA A 24 -17.19 4.43 6.78
N ARG A 25 -17.57 4.34 8.06
CA ARG A 25 -17.80 5.51 8.92
C ARG A 25 -16.53 6.33 9.13
N ALA A 26 -15.39 5.68 9.42
CA ALA A 26 -14.10 6.33 9.56
C ALA A 26 -13.69 7.06 8.27
N MET A 27 -13.88 6.42 7.12
CA MET A 27 -13.62 7.01 5.81
C MET A 27 -14.48 8.25 5.55
N LYS A 28 -15.79 8.13 5.71
CA LYS A 28 -16.74 9.23 5.48
C LYS A 28 -16.44 10.44 6.35
N THR A 29 -16.10 10.24 7.63
CA THR A 29 -15.78 11.34 8.55
C THR A 29 -14.50 12.08 8.14
N MET A 30 -13.61 11.43 7.40
CA MET A 30 -12.34 12.00 6.91
C MET A 30 -12.37 12.36 5.42
N ASN A 31 -13.57 12.37 4.80
CA ASN A 31 -13.78 12.72 3.39
C ASN A 31 -13.12 11.75 2.39
N PHE A 32 -13.09 10.45 2.73
CA PHE A 32 -12.67 9.37 1.84
C PHE A 32 -13.90 8.52 1.44
N SER A 33 -13.90 8.02 0.20
CA SER A 33 -15.05 7.25 -0.34
C SER A 33 -14.68 5.94 -1.02
N ASN A 34 -13.43 5.72 -1.41
CA ASN A 34 -13.03 4.57 -2.21
C ASN A 34 -12.69 3.36 -1.34
N LEU A 35 -13.71 2.55 -1.02
CA LEU A 35 -13.57 1.31 -0.24
C LEU A 35 -13.47 0.10 -1.18
N TYR A 36 -12.45 -0.73 -0.94
CA TYR A 36 -12.20 -1.98 -1.65
C TYR A 36 -12.09 -3.12 -0.64
N LEU A 37 -12.73 -4.25 -0.96
CA LEU A 37 -12.65 -5.48 -0.18
C LEU A 37 -11.95 -6.53 -1.04
N VAL A 38 -10.88 -7.12 -0.53
CA VAL A 38 -10.14 -8.18 -1.24
C VAL A 38 -10.31 -9.48 -0.49
N ASN A 39 -10.86 -10.49 -1.17
CA ASN A 39 -11.15 -11.81 -0.60
C ASN A 39 -11.81 -11.71 0.79
N PRO A 40 -12.92 -10.95 0.95
CA PRO A 40 -13.57 -10.80 2.23
C PRO A 40 -14.14 -12.14 2.71
N LEU A 41 -13.92 -12.47 3.99
CA LEU A 41 -14.44 -13.68 4.63
C LEU A 41 -15.84 -13.48 5.25
N CYS A 42 -16.44 -12.32 5.04
CA CYS A 42 -17.81 -11.99 5.42
C CYS A 42 -18.44 -11.09 4.35
N GLN A 43 -19.76 -11.02 4.35
CA GLN A 43 -20.52 -10.15 3.43
C GLN A 43 -20.90 -8.83 4.09
N ILE A 44 -21.07 -7.78 3.30
CA ILE A 44 -21.73 -6.55 3.73
C ILE A 44 -23.20 -6.89 4.03
N ASN A 45 -23.66 -6.59 5.21
CA ASN A 45 -25.01 -6.93 5.68
C ASN A 45 -25.55 -5.85 6.63
N GLU A 46 -26.71 -6.09 7.26
CA GLU A 46 -27.35 -5.15 8.18
C GLU A 46 -26.45 -4.67 9.31
N ILE A 47 -25.53 -5.54 9.80
CA ILE A 47 -24.55 -5.15 10.83
C ILE A 47 -23.57 -4.11 10.27
N SER A 48 -23.12 -4.29 9.03
CA SER A 48 -22.25 -3.31 8.35
C SER A 48 -22.96 -1.96 8.23
N PHE A 49 -24.20 -1.96 7.76
CA PHE A 49 -24.99 -0.73 7.63
C PHE A 49 -25.28 -0.06 8.97
N ALA A 50 -25.59 -0.82 10.02
CA ALA A 50 -25.79 -0.29 11.37
C ALA A 50 -24.53 0.40 11.90
N MET A 51 -23.35 -0.21 11.72
CA MET A 51 -22.08 0.35 12.17
C MET A 51 -21.61 1.53 11.31
N ALA A 52 -21.95 1.55 10.02
CA ALA A 52 -21.63 2.66 9.11
C ALA A 52 -22.45 3.92 9.41
N SER A 53 -23.65 3.79 10.02
CA SER A 53 -24.55 4.93 10.27
C SER A 53 -24.81 5.72 8.95
N ASN A 54 -24.48 7.01 8.91
CA ASN A 54 -24.67 7.87 7.74
C ASN A 54 -23.63 7.69 6.62
N ALA A 55 -22.73 6.69 6.75
CA ALA A 55 -21.72 6.38 5.72
C ALA A 55 -22.17 5.22 4.80
N ARG A 56 -23.49 5.04 4.62
CA ARG A 56 -24.08 3.99 3.79
C ARG A 56 -23.58 4.05 2.34
N ASP A 57 -23.45 5.24 1.78
CA ASP A 57 -22.96 5.48 0.42
C ASP A 57 -21.56 4.91 0.17
N VAL A 58 -20.69 4.86 1.18
CA VAL A 58 -19.35 4.22 1.09
C VAL A 58 -19.50 2.71 0.95
N LEU A 59 -20.45 2.10 1.66
CA LEU A 59 -20.74 0.67 1.55
C LEU A 59 -21.41 0.30 0.22
N ASP A 60 -22.37 1.12 -0.22
CA ASP A 60 -23.11 0.90 -1.47
C ASP A 60 -22.20 0.98 -2.71
N ASN A 61 -21.10 1.77 -2.62
CA ASN A 61 -20.08 1.90 -3.66
C ASN A 61 -18.84 1.05 -3.44
N ALA A 62 -18.81 0.21 -2.39
CA ALA A 62 -17.67 -0.66 -2.12
C ALA A 62 -17.48 -1.69 -3.22
N LYS A 63 -16.24 -1.89 -3.65
CA LYS A 63 -15.88 -2.86 -4.69
C LYS A 63 -15.26 -4.09 -4.07
N ILE A 64 -15.60 -5.27 -4.59
CA ILE A 64 -15.12 -6.55 -4.11
C ILE A 64 -14.27 -7.20 -5.20
N TYR A 65 -13.10 -7.73 -4.81
CA TYR A 65 -12.13 -8.38 -5.68
C TYR A 65 -11.62 -9.66 -5.04
N ASP A 66 -11.17 -10.59 -5.87
CA ASP A 66 -10.65 -11.88 -5.41
C ASP A 66 -9.17 -11.79 -5.04
N ASN A 67 -8.41 -10.89 -5.66
CA ASN A 67 -6.99 -10.74 -5.39
C ASN A 67 -6.57 -9.27 -5.27
N LEU A 68 -5.40 -9.06 -4.65
CA LEU A 68 -4.88 -7.74 -4.33
C LEU A 68 -4.36 -7.00 -5.57
N GLU A 69 -3.82 -7.72 -6.53
CA GLU A 69 -3.24 -7.19 -7.76
C GLU A 69 -4.27 -6.39 -8.55
N GLU A 70 -5.49 -6.91 -8.72
CA GLU A 70 -6.58 -6.21 -9.42
C GLU A 70 -6.90 -4.83 -8.84
N VAL A 71 -6.64 -4.63 -7.55
CA VAL A 71 -6.90 -3.35 -6.89
C VAL A 71 -5.69 -2.43 -6.95
N THR A 72 -4.47 -2.98 -6.96
CA THR A 72 -3.23 -2.21 -6.75
C THR A 72 -2.39 -2.01 -8.00
N ASP A 73 -2.67 -2.69 -9.12
CA ASP A 73 -1.83 -2.64 -10.31
C ASP A 73 -1.72 -1.23 -10.93
N ASP A 74 -2.75 -0.42 -10.78
CA ASP A 74 -2.73 0.97 -11.25
C ASP A 74 -2.22 1.98 -10.20
N CYS A 75 -1.83 1.50 -8.99
CA CYS A 75 -1.32 2.35 -7.92
C CYS A 75 0.18 2.58 -8.08
N ASP A 76 0.60 3.80 -7.82
CA ASP A 76 2.00 4.21 -7.77
C ASP A 76 2.58 4.25 -6.34
N PHE A 77 1.72 4.10 -5.33
CA PHE A 77 2.13 4.03 -3.93
C PHE A 77 1.22 3.13 -3.11
N ILE A 78 1.80 2.05 -2.57
CA ILE A 78 1.09 1.06 -1.76
C ILE A 78 1.63 1.12 -0.33
N ILE A 79 0.74 1.31 0.63
CA ILE A 79 1.02 1.46 2.06
C ILE A 79 0.42 0.25 2.78
N GLY A 80 1.22 -0.44 3.58
CA GLY A 80 0.73 -1.53 4.42
C GLY A 80 0.63 -1.12 5.89
N THR A 81 -0.49 -1.36 6.55
CA THR A 81 -0.60 -1.12 7.99
C THR A 81 -0.02 -2.28 8.80
N THR A 82 0.69 -1.98 9.87
CA THR A 82 1.26 -3.00 10.76
C THR A 82 1.23 -2.56 12.23
N ALA A 83 0.82 -3.47 13.13
CA ALA A 83 0.89 -3.24 14.57
C ALA A 83 2.20 -3.75 15.19
N ARG A 84 3.04 -4.44 14.43
CA ARG A 84 4.26 -5.10 14.91
C ARG A 84 5.46 -4.71 14.06
N GLN A 85 6.62 -4.57 14.70
CA GLN A 85 7.88 -4.65 13.97
C GLN A 85 8.03 -6.06 13.39
N ARG A 86 8.36 -6.16 12.11
CA ARG A 86 8.54 -7.44 11.42
C ARG A 86 9.89 -7.45 10.72
N ASP A 87 10.49 -8.63 10.56
CA ASP A 87 11.72 -8.84 9.80
C ASP A 87 11.48 -8.79 8.28
N ILE A 88 10.86 -7.69 7.83
CA ILE A 88 10.64 -7.43 6.41
C ILE A 88 11.39 -6.15 6.09
N PRO A 89 12.16 -6.12 5.00
CA PRO A 89 12.96 -4.97 4.62
C PRO A 89 12.11 -3.88 3.96
N ILE A 90 11.11 -3.35 4.67
CA ILE A 90 10.35 -2.18 4.27
C ILE A 90 10.56 -1.06 5.30
N GLU A 91 10.55 0.16 4.83
CA GLU A 91 10.56 1.33 5.71
C GLU A 91 9.25 1.40 6.50
N ILE A 92 9.33 1.62 7.81
CA ILE A 92 8.16 1.77 8.67
C ILE A 92 8.13 3.20 9.19
N VAL A 93 7.02 3.88 8.97
CA VAL A 93 6.78 5.26 9.43
C VAL A 93 5.52 5.35 10.28
N ASN A 94 5.41 6.42 11.07
CA ASN A 94 4.16 6.74 11.76
C ASN A 94 3.17 7.48 10.83
N PRO A 95 1.87 7.62 11.19
CA PRO A 95 0.87 8.25 10.34
C PRO A 95 1.20 9.70 9.93
N ARG A 96 1.85 10.46 10.83
CA ARG A 96 2.25 11.85 10.56
C ARG A 96 3.40 11.95 9.54
N GLU A 97 4.37 11.07 9.63
CA GLU A 97 5.44 10.96 8.63
C GLU A 97 4.89 10.48 7.29
N LEU A 98 3.98 9.49 7.33
CA LEU A 98 3.30 9.00 6.15
C LEU A 98 2.56 10.12 5.40
N SER A 99 1.78 10.94 6.08
CA SER A 99 1.03 12.03 5.46
C SER A 99 1.94 13.05 4.79
N LYS A 100 3.08 13.38 5.40
CA LYS A 100 4.11 14.23 4.80
C LYS A 100 4.74 13.60 3.56
N ASN A 101 5.06 12.30 3.62
CA ASN A 101 5.60 11.56 2.49
C ASN A 101 4.63 11.57 1.30
N ILE A 102 3.33 11.35 1.54
CA ILE A 102 2.29 11.43 0.51
C ILE A 102 2.28 12.83 -0.12
N LYS A 103 2.32 13.89 0.69
CA LYS A 103 2.26 15.27 0.21
C LYS A 103 3.48 15.68 -0.62
N THR A 104 4.67 15.31 -0.15
CA THR A 104 5.93 15.71 -0.81
C THR A 104 6.20 14.92 -2.08
N SER A 105 5.77 13.66 -2.12
CA SER A 105 6.09 12.72 -3.20
C SER A 105 5.16 12.82 -4.41
N GLN A 106 4.04 13.55 -4.32
CA GLN A 106 3.09 13.79 -5.40
C GLN A 106 2.58 12.51 -6.09
N TYR A 107 2.38 11.43 -5.34
CA TYR A 107 1.74 10.22 -5.85
C TYR A 107 0.33 10.52 -6.34
N GLU A 108 -0.07 9.90 -7.46
CA GLU A 108 -1.39 10.12 -8.06
C GLU A 108 -2.41 9.09 -7.56
N LYS A 109 -2.03 7.81 -7.48
CA LYS A 109 -2.91 6.72 -7.06
C LYS A 109 -2.29 5.96 -5.89
N ILE A 110 -2.96 6.00 -4.77
CA ILE A 110 -2.46 5.46 -3.51
C ILE A 110 -3.40 4.34 -3.03
N ALA A 111 -2.84 3.25 -2.53
CA ALA A 111 -3.58 2.22 -1.80
C ALA A 111 -3.10 2.11 -0.36
N ILE A 112 -4.03 2.11 0.59
CA ILE A 112 -3.76 1.85 2.01
C ILE A 112 -4.36 0.49 2.34
N LEU A 113 -3.50 -0.47 2.64
CA LEU A 113 -3.86 -1.85 2.91
C LEU A 113 -4.04 -2.08 4.41
N LEU A 114 -5.19 -2.63 4.78
CA LEU A 114 -5.50 -3.10 6.12
C LEU A 114 -5.73 -4.61 6.06
N GLY A 115 -5.00 -5.35 6.87
CA GLY A 115 -5.09 -6.81 6.88
C GLY A 115 -6.22 -7.33 7.78
N ASN A 116 -6.32 -8.66 7.80
CA ASN A 116 -7.24 -9.40 8.66
C ASN A 116 -7.13 -8.97 10.14
N GLU A 117 -8.25 -8.93 10.85
CA GLU A 117 -8.34 -8.39 12.21
C GLU A 117 -7.46 -9.13 13.22
N SER A 118 -7.31 -10.43 13.06
CA SER A 118 -6.55 -11.27 14.02
C SER A 118 -5.06 -11.34 13.71
N ARG A 119 -4.68 -11.39 12.42
CA ARG A 119 -3.28 -11.62 12.00
C ARG A 119 -2.63 -10.42 11.32
N GLY A 120 -3.41 -9.40 10.93
CA GLY A 120 -2.95 -8.28 10.14
C GLY A 120 -2.60 -8.68 8.71
N LEU A 121 -1.79 -7.89 8.03
CA LEU A 121 -1.23 -8.22 6.72
C LEU A 121 -0.21 -9.36 6.86
N THR A 122 -0.20 -10.30 5.92
CA THR A 122 0.84 -11.33 5.82
C THR A 122 2.17 -10.72 5.36
N ASN A 123 3.28 -11.44 5.52
CA ASN A 123 4.58 -11.00 5.02
C ASN A 123 4.59 -10.84 3.49
N GLN A 124 3.85 -11.71 2.79
CA GLN A 124 3.68 -11.62 1.35
C GLN A 124 2.89 -10.36 0.93
N GLN A 125 1.81 -10.01 1.64
CA GLN A 125 1.04 -8.79 1.39
C GLN A 125 1.88 -7.54 1.71
N LEU A 126 2.61 -7.53 2.83
CA LEU A 126 3.50 -6.42 3.19
C LEU A 126 4.69 -6.28 2.22
N SER A 127 5.19 -7.37 1.66
CA SER A 127 6.28 -7.29 0.67
C SER A 127 5.86 -6.58 -0.63
N LYS A 128 4.57 -6.49 -0.93
CA LYS A 128 4.02 -5.70 -2.04
C LYS A 128 3.94 -4.21 -1.73
N CYS A 129 3.99 -3.84 -0.44
CA CYS A 129 3.93 -2.46 -0.01
C CYS A 129 5.28 -1.77 -0.19
N ARG A 130 5.23 -0.49 -0.56
CA ARG A 130 6.42 0.35 -0.63
C ARG A 130 6.88 0.80 0.74
N ILE A 131 5.93 1.07 1.64
CA ILE A 131 6.17 1.55 3.00
C ILE A 131 5.16 0.91 3.95
N GLY A 132 5.58 0.69 5.20
CA GLY A 132 4.70 0.28 6.27
C GLY A 132 4.27 1.47 7.12
N CYS A 133 3.02 1.48 7.56
CA CYS A 133 2.52 2.46 8.53
C CYS A 133 2.27 1.76 9.88
N HIS A 134 2.99 2.23 10.90
CA HIS A 134 2.83 1.76 12.28
C HIS A 134 2.34 2.90 13.16
N ILE A 135 1.24 2.67 13.89
CA ILE A 135 0.72 3.63 14.86
C ILE A 135 1.41 3.37 16.20
N PRO A 136 2.21 4.30 16.72
CA PRO A 136 2.76 4.18 18.07
C PRO A 136 1.64 4.07 19.10
N ALA A 137 1.61 2.96 19.83
CA ALA A 137 0.61 2.67 20.84
C ALA A 137 1.28 2.22 22.14
N ASN A 138 0.47 1.90 23.17
CA ASN A 138 0.97 1.37 24.42
C ASN A 138 1.76 0.07 24.17
N LYS A 139 3.01 -0.01 24.65
CA LYS A 139 3.90 -1.16 24.46
C LYS A 139 3.31 -2.48 24.96
N SER A 140 2.49 -2.44 26.00
CA SER A 140 1.83 -3.63 26.56
C SER A 140 0.50 -3.97 25.87
N TYR A 141 -0.06 -3.05 25.04
CA TYR A 141 -1.33 -3.24 24.34
C TYR A 141 -1.30 -2.46 23.02
N THR A 142 -0.73 -3.05 21.99
CA THR A 142 -0.44 -2.38 20.72
C THR A 142 -1.55 -2.55 19.67
N SER A 143 -2.47 -3.51 19.87
CA SER A 143 -3.49 -3.83 18.88
C SER A 143 -4.64 -2.84 18.96
N LEU A 144 -4.81 -2.07 17.89
CA LEU A 144 -5.96 -1.20 17.68
C LEU A 144 -7.00 -1.91 16.81
N ASN A 145 -8.28 -1.61 17.02
CA ASN A 145 -9.32 -1.99 16.06
C ASN A 145 -9.01 -1.40 14.68
N ILE A 146 -9.35 -2.13 13.63
CA ILE A 146 -9.01 -1.78 12.24
C ILE A 146 -9.57 -0.39 11.84
N ALA A 147 -10.80 -0.06 12.22
CA ALA A 147 -11.41 1.23 11.94
C ALA A 147 -10.76 2.36 12.76
N ALA A 148 -10.38 2.11 14.02
CA ALA A 148 -9.66 3.07 14.85
C ALA A 148 -8.25 3.35 14.27
N SER A 149 -7.56 2.32 13.82
CA SER A 149 -6.27 2.47 13.14
C SER A 149 -6.40 3.31 11.88
N LEU A 150 -7.39 2.99 11.05
CA LEU A 150 -7.65 3.74 9.83
C LEU A 150 -8.00 5.20 10.13
N GLN A 151 -8.86 5.45 11.13
CA GLN A 151 -9.27 6.81 11.52
C GLN A 151 -8.05 7.70 11.82
N ILE A 152 -7.05 7.19 12.55
CA ILE A 152 -5.82 7.93 12.88
C ILE A 152 -5.01 8.24 11.61
N ILE A 153 -4.85 7.27 10.73
CA ILE A 153 -4.10 7.44 9.48
C ILE A 153 -4.79 8.47 8.58
N LEU A 154 -6.08 8.33 8.38
CA LEU A 154 -6.86 9.23 7.52
C LEU A 154 -6.93 10.65 8.09
N TYR A 155 -6.97 10.81 9.40
CA TYR A 155 -6.93 12.12 10.06
C TYR A 155 -5.62 12.87 9.74
N GLU A 156 -4.48 12.22 9.88
CA GLU A 156 -3.18 12.86 9.56
C GLU A 156 -3.09 13.21 8.06
N ILE A 157 -3.59 12.36 7.17
CA ILE A 157 -3.62 12.66 5.73
C ILE A 157 -4.56 13.85 5.44
N LEU A 158 -5.75 13.88 6.05
CA LEU A 158 -6.70 14.99 5.89
C LEU A 158 -6.10 16.31 6.36
N MET A 159 -5.50 16.32 7.55
CA MET A 159 -4.85 17.51 8.11
C MET A 159 -3.75 18.03 7.19
N GLU A 160 -2.90 17.11 6.68
CA GLU A 160 -1.81 17.51 5.77
C GLU A 160 -2.32 17.97 4.40
N SER A 161 -3.48 17.47 3.93
CA SER A 161 -4.12 17.93 2.70
C SER A 161 -4.65 19.36 2.77
N GLN A 162 -5.07 19.80 3.96
CA GLN A 162 -5.64 21.13 4.21
C GLN A 162 -4.58 22.22 4.40
N TYR A 163 -3.35 21.84 4.81
CA TYR A 163 -2.27 22.79 4.96
C TYR A 163 -1.61 23.10 3.60
N SER A 164 -1.91 24.25 3.03
CA SER A 164 -1.20 24.76 1.86
C SER A 164 0.25 25.03 2.23
N VAL A 165 1.18 24.27 1.66
CA VAL A 165 2.61 24.62 1.70
C VAL A 165 2.82 25.74 0.67
N SER A 166 2.82 26.97 1.14
CA SER A 166 3.47 28.06 0.42
C SER A 166 4.97 27.72 0.36
N ASN A 167 5.48 27.51 -0.86
CA ASN A 167 6.88 27.27 -1.20
C ASN A 167 7.42 25.84 -1.03
N ILE A 168 6.92 24.91 -1.82
CA ILE A 168 7.74 23.81 -2.30
C ILE A 168 7.94 24.05 -3.80
N ASN A 169 9.21 24.17 -4.23
CA ASN A 169 9.60 24.18 -5.64
C ASN A 169 8.85 23.04 -6.33
N LYS A 170 8.18 23.34 -7.45
CA LYS A 170 7.58 22.34 -8.32
C LYS A 170 8.69 21.40 -8.76
N ILE A 171 8.87 20.29 -8.05
CA ILE A 171 9.62 19.15 -8.56
C ILE A 171 8.78 18.65 -9.73
N ASP A 172 9.39 18.61 -10.91
CA ASP A 172 8.73 18.07 -12.11
C ASP A 172 7.99 16.78 -11.76
N LYS A 173 6.75 16.66 -12.24
CA LYS A 173 5.96 15.44 -12.08
C LYS A 173 6.75 14.30 -12.73
N LYS A 174 7.51 13.56 -11.94
CA LYS A 174 8.16 12.36 -12.41
C LYS A 174 7.06 11.38 -12.79
N ASN A 175 7.11 10.88 -14.02
CA ASN A 175 6.24 9.80 -14.47
C ASN A 175 6.67 8.51 -13.76
N ARG A 176 6.17 8.29 -12.53
CA ARG A 176 6.52 7.12 -11.71
C ARG A 176 5.97 5.86 -12.32
N ALA A 177 6.76 4.81 -12.20
CA ALA A 177 6.33 3.50 -12.62
C ALA A 177 5.15 3.02 -11.77
N LYS A 178 4.16 2.46 -12.44
CA LYS A 178 3.03 1.81 -11.79
C LYS A 178 3.46 0.49 -11.14
N ASN A 179 2.65 0.00 -10.20
CA ASN A 179 2.97 -1.21 -9.45
C ASN A 179 3.14 -2.46 -10.35
N ASP A 180 2.32 -2.60 -11.39
CA ASP A 180 2.41 -3.68 -12.37
C ASP A 180 3.73 -3.66 -13.12
N GLN A 181 4.16 -2.49 -13.60
CA GLN A 181 5.44 -2.29 -14.30
C GLN A 181 6.63 -2.61 -13.39
N PHE A 182 6.54 -2.15 -12.13
CA PHE A 182 7.58 -2.41 -11.14
C PHE A 182 7.66 -3.89 -10.76
N SER A 183 6.52 -4.57 -10.57
CA SER A 183 6.46 -6.00 -10.28
C SER A 183 7.04 -6.83 -11.43
N SER A 184 6.65 -6.54 -12.67
CA SER A 184 7.21 -7.21 -13.86
C SER A 184 8.73 -7.01 -14.00
N PHE A 185 9.24 -5.83 -13.64
CA PHE A 185 10.70 -5.59 -13.61
C PHE A 185 11.38 -6.45 -12.54
N LEU A 186 10.83 -6.56 -11.33
CA LEU A 186 11.39 -7.36 -10.26
C LEU A 186 11.41 -8.86 -10.60
N GLU A 187 10.37 -9.37 -11.26
CA GLU A 187 10.30 -10.76 -11.73
C GLU A 187 11.35 -11.03 -12.80
N HIS A 188 11.49 -10.14 -13.79
CA HIS A 188 12.52 -10.24 -14.81
C HIS A 188 13.93 -10.23 -14.20
N MET A 189 14.18 -9.34 -13.26
CA MET A 189 15.45 -9.25 -12.56
C MET A 189 15.76 -10.54 -11.77
N ASP A 190 14.78 -11.09 -11.02
CA ASP A 190 14.99 -12.31 -10.25
C ASP A 190 15.35 -13.51 -11.18
N LYS A 191 14.67 -13.61 -12.32
CA LYS A 191 14.99 -14.61 -13.36
C LYS A 191 16.42 -14.46 -13.84
N VAL A 192 16.82 -13.27 -14.31
CA VAL A 192 18.16 -13.03 -14.84
C VAL A 192 19.24 -13.33 -13.80
N LEU A 193 19.04 -12.90 -12.55
CA LEU A 193 19.98 -13.13 -11.46
C LEU A 193 20.15 -14.63 -11.12
N LYS A 194 19.09 -15.44 -11.32
CA LYS A 194 19.18 -16.91 -11.21
C LYS A 194 19.92 -17.51 -12.39
N ASP A 195 19.61 -17.09 -13.60
CA ASP A 195 20.23 -17.60 -14.83
C ASP A 195 21.75 -17.39 -14.84
N ILE A 196 22.23 -16.25 -14.32
CA ILE A 196 23.68 -15.97 -14.15
C ILE A 196 24.27 -16.55 -12.85
N ASN A 197 23.53 -17.37 -12.10
CA ASN A 197 23.94 -17.96 -10.81
C ASN A 197 24.33 -16.96 -9.71
N PHE A 198 23.90 -15.70 -9.77
CA PHE A 198 24.12 -14.72 -8.73
C PHE A 198 23.24 -14.97 -7.51
N VAL A 199 21.99 -15.37 -7.74
CA VAL A 199 21.05 -15.78 -6.68
C VAL A 199 20.80 -17.27 -6.81
N LYS A 200 20.99 -18.00 -5.71
CA LYS A 200 20.66 -19.43 -5.61
C LYS A 200 19.29 -19.61 -4.97
N ASP A 201 18.55 -20.63 -5.36
CA ASP A 201 17.20 -20.92 -4.84
C ASP A 201 17.16 -21.14 -3.31
N ASP A 202 18.28 -21.55 -2.72
CA ASP A 202 18.45 -21.73 -1.27
C ASP A 202 18.68 -20.40 -0.50
N ARG A 203 18.79 -19.27 -1.18
CA ARG A 203 19.07 -17.95 -0.59
C ARG A 203 18.05 -16.86 -0.91
N PRO A 204 16.78 -17.02 -0.53
CA PRO A 204 15.71 -16.03 -0.81
C PRO A 204 15.97 -14.65 -0.18
N THR A 205 16.89 -14.57 0.79
CA THR A 205 17.23 -13.32 1.48
C THR A 205 17.91 -12.31 0.55
N ILE A 206 18.72 -12.76 -0.42
CA ILE A 206 19.41 -11.87 -1.36
C ILE A 206 18.43 -11.24 -2.32
N SER A 207 17.54 -12.02 -2.95
CA SER A 207 16.46 -11.52 -3.80
C SER A 207 15.62 -10.46 -3.09
N ARG A 208 15.21 -10.71 -1.85
CA ARG A 208 14.43 -9.75 -1.05
C ARG A 208 15.20 -8.45 -0.80
N LYS A 209 16.50 -8.51 -0.50
CA LYS A 209 17.32 -7.32 -0.29
C LYS A 209 17.44 -6.49 -1.58
N ILE A 210 17.64 -7.13 -2.72
CA ILE A 210 17.71 -6.46 -4.02
C ILE A 210 16.37 -5.78 -4.35
N GLN A 211 15.27 -6.50 -4.19
CA GLN A 211 13.93 -5.91 -4.35
C GLN A 211 13.72 -4.67 -3.46
N HIS A 212 14.20 -4.73 -2.21
CA HIS A 212 14.10 -3.60 -1.30
C HIS A 212 14.94 -2.39 -1.75
N ILE A 213 16.14 -2.60 -2.33
CA ILE A 213 16.97 -1.53 -2.88
C ILE A 213 16.19 -0.78 -3.97
N PHE A 214 15.60 -1.50 -4.92
CA PHE A 214 14.85 -0.88 -6.02
C PHE A 214 13.54 -0.22 -5.55
N LYS A 215 12.88 -0.76 -4.52
CA LYS A 215 11.70 -0.12 -3.92
C LYS A 215 12.01 1.25 -3.31
N LYS A 216 13.21 1.43 -2.75
CA LYS A 216 13.65 2.74 -2.22
C LYS A 216 13.95 3.76 -3.30
N ALA A 217 14.33 3.32 -4.49
CA ALA A 217 14.83 4.19 -5.55
C ALA A 217 13.74 5.08 -6.19
N ASP A 218 12.45 4.79 -5.94
CA ASP A 218 11.31 5.55 -6.50
C ASP A 218 11.38 5.74 -8.02
N LEU A 219 11.53 4.61 -8.74
CA LEU A 219 11.82 4.59 -10.16
C LEU A 219 10.68 5.13 -11.00
N THR A 220 11.03 5.89 -12.03
CA THR A 220 10.14 6.29 -13.12
C THR A 220 9.97 5.15 -14.11
N GLU A 221 8.94 5.24 -14.97
CA GLU A 221 8.73 4.30 -16.07
C GLU A 221 9.94 4.23 -17.01
N GLU A 222 10.56 5.37 -17.33
CA GLU A 222 11.75 5.45 -18.15
C GLU A 222 12.95 4.72 -17.50
N GLU A 223 13.16 4.92 -16.20
CA GLU A 223 14.24 4.26 -15.45
C GLU A 223 14.02 2.74 -15.40
N ILE A 224 12.77 2.27 -15.21
CA ILE A 224 12.45 0.83 -15.29
C ILE A 224 12.75 0.28 -16.70
N ASN A 225 12.40 0.99 -17.75
CA ASN A 225 12.66 0.55 -19.10
C ASN A 225 14.17 0.47 -19.40
N ILE A 226 14.96 1.40 -18.90
CA ILE A 226 16.43 1.34 -18.97
C ILE A 226 16.96 0.10 -18.25
N LEU A 227 16.51 -0.16 -17.02
CA LEU A 227 16.93 -1.31 -16.23
C LEU A 227 16.54 -2.63 -16.90
N ARG A 228 15.35 -2.73 -17.48
CA ARG A 228 14.92 -3.90 -18.26
C ARG A 228 15.76 -4.11 -19.49
N GLY A 229 16.17 -3.03 -20.16
CA GLY A 229 17.11 -3.10 -21.29
C GLY A 229 18.46 -3.69 -20.88
N ILE A 230 18.99 -3.31 -19.71
CA ILE A 230 20.23 -3.88 -19.17
C ILE A 230 20.05 -5.39 -18.90
N LEU A 231 18.95 -5.80 -18.27
CA LEU A 231 18.66 -7.21 -18.01
C LEU A 231 18.58 -8.03 -19.31
N SER A 232 17.89 -7.52 -20.31
CA SER A 232 17.79 -8.18 -21.62
C SER A 232 19.15 -8.30 -22.33
N ALA A 233 20.03 -7.30 -22.17
CA ALA A 233 21.38 -7.39 -22.70
C ALA A 233 22.22 -8.48 -22.01
N ILE A 234 22.05 -8.66 -20.70
CA ILE A 234 22.70 -9.72 -19.93
C ILE A 234 22.20 -11.10 -20.41
N GLU A 235 20.88 -11.30 -20.56
CA GLU A 235 20.30 -12.55 -21.07
C GLU A 235 20.89 -12.93 -22.44
N ASN A 236 21.02 -11.97 -23.34
CA ASN A 236 21.58 -12.21 -24.70
C ASN A 236 23.06 -12.55 -24.69
N HIS A 237 23.82 -12.19 -23.65
CA HIS A 237 25.26 -12.51 -23.56
C HIS A 237 25.53 -13.83 -22.81
N SER A 238 24.50 -14.36 -22.11
CA SER A 238 24.61 -15.59 -21.31
C SER A 238 24.16 -16.84 -22.08
N GLN A 239 23.68 -16.67 -23.31
CA GLN A 239 23.40 -17.72 -24.30
C GLN A 239 24.60 -17.95 -25.22
#